data_71c06643dcaef42f1ab4119e8a06ee68
#
_entry.id   71c06643dcaef42f1ab4119e8a06ee68
#
_cell.length_a   1.000
_cell.length_b   1.000
_cell.length_c   1.000
_cell.angle_alpha   90.00
_cell.angle_beta   90.00
_cell.angle_gamma   90.00
#
_symmetry.space_group_name_H-M   'P 1'
#
loop_
_entity.id
_entity.type
_entity.pdbx_description
1 polymer ?
#
loop_
_entity_poly.entity_id
_entity_poly.type
_entity_poly.pdbx_seq_one_letter_code
_entity_poly.pdbx_strand_id
1 'polypeptide(L)'
;MKLLIAYGSQGKFFHLKEFSESLEKLGVETMLVKDSDFSTGFPSKKPKEWIGMNKKFKKLINDFSPDAVFIDRQSHFGIDTIKLKIPLFVLLRGHYWSEIEWAKKTLYKGPVMKMVIWFRNNIAEKCFRNATAV
;
A
#
# COMPACT_ATOMS: atom_id res chain seq x y z
N MET A 1 18.01 11.78 -0.56
CA MET A 1 17.09 10.64 -0.69
C MET A 1 15.67 11.15 -0.64
N LYS A 2 14.84 10.68 -1.57
CA LYS A 2 13.41 11.02 -1.67
C LYS A 2 12.55 9.82 -1.29
N LEU A 3 11.72 9.98 -0.27
CA LEU A 3 10.84 8.93 0.22
C LEU A 3 9.37 9.30 0.00
N LEU A 4 8.65 8.51 -0.78
CA LEU A 4 7.22 8.63 -0.94
C LEU A 4 6.52 7.77 0.11
N ILE A 5 5.70 8.40 0.95
CA ILE A 5 4.98 7.74 2.06
C ILE A 5 3.50 7.70 1.72
N ALA A 6 2.90 6.50 1.65
CA ALA A 6 1.48 6.36 1.37
C ALA A 6 0.72 5.79 2.57
N TYR A 7 -0.36 6.47 2.96
CA TYR A 7 -1.25 6.02 4.03
C TYR A 7 -2.62 5.57 3.51
N GLY A 8 -3.17 4.57 4.18
CA GLY A 8 -4.42 3.95 3.76
C GLY A 8 -5.67 4.50 4.44
N SER A 9 -5.55 5.10 5.60
CA SER A 9 -6.69 5.64 6.35
C SER A 9 -6.35 6.95 7.05
N GLN A 10 -7.35 7.81 7.21
CA GLN A 10 -7.17 9.13 7.84
C GLN A 10 -6.64 9.02 9.28
N GLY A 11 -7.05 8.00 10.03
CA GLY A 11 -6.57 7.79 11.41
C GLY A 11 -5.08 7.50 11.53
N LYS A 12 -4.41 7.14 10.43
CA LYS A 12 -2.96 6.89 10.39
C LYS A 12 -2.15 8.10 9.92
N PHE A 13 -2.83 9.12 9.39
CA PHE A 13 -2.20 10.30 8.81
C PHE A 13 -1.28 11.00 9.81
N PHE A 14 -1.73 11.23 11.03
CA PHE A 14 -0.95 11.97 12.03
C PHE A 14 0.37 11.28 12.38
N HIS A 15 0.35 9.97 12.61
CA HIS A 15 1.57 9.21 12.92
C HIS A 15 2.57 9.19 11.76
N LEU A 16 2.07 9.07 10.54
CA LEU A 16 2.93 9.08 9.36
C LEU A 16 3.43 10.49 9.03
N LYS A 17 2.67 11.51 9.39
CA LYS A 17 3.10 12.91 9.30
C LYS A 17 4.26 13.17 10.26
N GLU A 18 4.16 12.78 11.53
CA GLU A 18 5.25 12.89 12.51
C GLU A 18 6.50 12.11 12.07
N PHE A 19 6.31 10.93 11.50
CA PHE A 19 7.39 10.14 10.93
C PHE A 19 8.06 10.86 9.75
N SER A 20 7.27 11.41 8.81
CA SER A 20 7.73 12.21 7.68
C SER A 20 8.55 13.41 8.14
N GLU A 21 8.02 14.21 9.08
CA GLU A 21 8.69 15.39 9.65
C GLU A 21 10.01 15.03 10.37
N SER A 22 10.04 13.86 11.00
CA SER A 22 11.26 13.37 11.66
C SER A 22 12.34 12.98 10.64
N LEU A 23 11.96 12.39 9.52
CA LEU A 23 12.86 12.07 8.43
C LEU A 23 13.39 13.32 7.72
N GLU A 24 12.55 14.34 7.55
CA GLU A 24 12.97 15.63 6.97
C GLU A 24 14.05 16.31 7.81
N LYS A 25 13.96 16.23 9.14
CA LYS A 25 15.01 16.73 10.05
C LYS A 25 16.35 15.99 9.87
N LEU A 26 16.30 14.77 9.34
CA LEU A 26 17.48 13.96 9.01
C LEU A 26 17.97 14.14 7.56
N GLY A 27 17.36 15.07 6.82
CA GLY A 27 17.75 15.39 5.44
C GLY A 27 17.13 14.50 4.36
N VAL A 28 16.05 13.76 4.70
CA VAL A 28 15.27 12.98 3.73
C VAL A 28 14.14 13.86 3.19
N GLU A 29 14.07 14.04 1.89
CA GLU A 29 12.93 14.70 1.25
C GLU A 29 11.74 13.73 1.23
N THR A 30 10.63 14.11 1.88
CA THR A 30 9.46 13.25 1.99
C THR A 30 8.24 13.81 1.27
N MET A 31 7.38 12.92 0.79
CA MET A 31 6.05 13.27 0.30
C MET A 31 5.03 12.30 0.88
N LEU A 32 4.04 12.83 1.60
CA LEU A 32 2.98 12.05 2.23
C LEU A 32 1.70 12.12 1.41
N VAL A 33 1.19 10.97 0.98
CA VAL A 33 0.00 10.88 0.13
C VAL A 33 -0.98 9.82 0.63
N LYS A 34 -2.26 9.98 0.28
CA LYS A 34 -3.25 8.93 0.49
C LYS A 34 -3.22 7.93 -0.67
N ASP A 35 -3.05 6.65 -0.36
CA ASP A 35 -2.87 5.59 -1.36
C ASP A 35 -4.01 5.52 -2.38
N SER A 36 -5.27 5.64 -1.91
CA SER A 36 -6.47 5.56 -2.74
C SER A 36 -6.66 6.72 -3.73
N ASP A 37 -5.96 7.84 -3.55
CA ASP A 37 -6.07 9.00 -4.45
C ASP A 37 -5.27 8.78 -5.74
N PHE A 38 -4.27 7.91 -5.70
CA PHE A 38 -3.34 7.65 -6.79
C PHE A 38 -3.42 6.25 -7.36
N SER A 39 -3.70 5.24 -6.52
CA SER A 39 -3.79 3.84 -6.93
C SER A 39 -5.08 3.23 -6.42
N THR A 40 -6.09 3.22 -7.30
CA THR A 40 -7.37 2.55 -7.04
C THR A 40 -7.31 1.14 -7.58
N GLY A 41 -7.47 0.17 -6.71
CA GLY A 41 -7.50 -1.24 -7.07
C GLY A 41 -8.66 -1.94 -6.37
N PHE A 42 -8.57 -3.25 -6.21
CA PHE A 42 -9.54 -3.99 -5.42
C PHE A 42 -9.56 -3.46 -3.95
N PRO A 43 -10.73 -3.18 -3.37
CA PRO A 43 -12.10 -3.45 -3.82
C PRO A 43 -12.80 -2.24 -4.48
N SER A 44 -12.25 -1.63 -5.50
CA SER A 44 -12.96 -0.54 -6.20
C SER A 44 -14.08 -1.06 -7.10
N LYS A 45 -15.02 -0.18 -7.44
CA LYS A 45 -16.12 -0.50 -8.37
C LYS A 45 -15.68 -0.61 -9.85
N LYS A 46 -14.41 -0.39 -10.12
CA LYS A 46 -13.86 -0.39 -11.49
C LYS A 46 -12.88 -1.54 -11.69
N PRO A 47 -13.32 -2.72 -12.15
CA PRO A 47 -12.47 -3.90 -12.29
C PRO A 47 -11.23 -3.70 -13.19
N LYS A 48 -11.33 -2.81 -14.17
CA LYS A 48 -10.20 -2.47 -15.05
C LYS A 48 -9.00 -1.87 -14.29
N GLU A 49 -9.26 -1.19 -13.18
CA GLU A 49 -8.21 -0.60 -12.34
C GLU A 49 -7.50 -1.63 -11.45
N TRP A 50 -8.03 -2.87 -11.36
CA TRP A 50 -7.42 -3.92 -10.54
C TRP A 50 -6.20 -4.57 -11.20
N ILE A 51 -6.08 -4.47 -12.52
CA ILE A 51 -5.06 -5.18 -13.30
C ILE A 51 -4.00 -4.21 -13.83
N GLY A 52 -4.41 -3.04 -14.30
CA GLY A 52 -3.53 -2.04 -14.90
C GLY A 52 -2.77 -1.19 -13.88
N MET A 53 -1.83 -0.42 -14.36
CA MET A 53 -1.18 0.63 -13.58
C MET A 53 -2.00 1.92 -13.66
N ASN A 54 -2.26 2.54 -12.50
CA ASN A 54 -2.99 3.79 -12.46
C ASN A 54 -2.19 4.95 -13.08
N LYS A 55 -2.82 5.72 -13.96
CA LYS A 55 -2.19 6.89 -14.61
C LYS A 55 -1.77 7.96 -13.59
N LYS A 56 -2.59 8.16 -12.55
CA LYS A 56 -2.29 9.10 -11.46
C LYS A 56 -1.05 8.68 -10.67
N PHE A 57 -0.92 7.37 -10.39
CA PHE A 57 0.25 6.82 -9.71
C PHE A 57 1.50 7.04 -10.57
N LYS A 58 1.44 6.69 -11.85
CA LYS A 58 2.57 6.89 -12.77
C LYS A 58 3.00 8.37 -12.85
N LYS A 59 2.03 9.28 -12.90
CA LYS A 59 2.31 10.72 -12.88
C LYS A 59 3.00 11.13 -11.57
N LEU A 60 2.49 10.71 -10.41
CA LEU A 60 3.09 10.98 -9.11
C LEU A 60 4.55 10.53 -9.04
N ILE A 61 4.84 9.32 -9.49
CA ILE A 61 6.21 8.79 -9.52
C ILE A 61 7.11 9.61 -10.44
N ASN A 62 6.63 9.98 -11.62
CA ASN A 62 7.42 10.81 -12.54
C ASN A 62 7.70 12.21 -11.98
N ASP A 63 6.71 12.83 -11.35
CA ASP A 63 6.82 14.19 -10.80
C ASP A 63 7.74 14.25 -9.57
N PHE A 64 7.62 13.28 -8.67
CA PHE A 64 8.41 13.25 -7.43
C PHE A 64 9.75 12.50 -7.56
N SER A 65 9.81 11.49 -8.42
CA SER A 65 10.99 10.61 -8.63
C SER A 65 11.54 10.04 -7.31
N PRO A 66 10.75 9.26 -6.55
CA PRO A 66 11.19 8.74 -5.26
C PRO A 66 12.28 7.67 -5.41
N ASP A 67 13.24 7.67 -4.50
CA ASP A 67 14.23 6.61 -4.36
C ASP A 67 13.66 5.36 -3.70
N ALA A 68 12.62 5.54 -2.87
CA ALA A 68 11.91 4.48 -2.18
C ALA A 68 10.45 4.86 -1.89
N VAL A 69 9.62 3.85 -1.66
CA VAL A 69 8.22 3.99 -1.27
C VAL A 69 7.98 3.27 0.06
N PHE A 70 7.31 3.94 0.98
CA PHE A 70 6.88 3.39 2.26
C PHE A 70 5.35 3.37 2.32
N ILE A 71 4.77 2.23 2.64
CA ILE A 71 3.32 2.07 2.76
C ILE A 71 2.93 1.54 4.14
N ASP A 72 1.82 2.01 4.67
CA ASP A 72 1.32 1.62 6.00
C ASP A 72 0.48 0.34 6.00
N ARG A 73 0.30 -0.26 4.82
CA ARG A 73 -0.40 -1.53 4.62
C ARG A 73 -0.18 -2.04 3.19
N GLN A 74 -0.39 -3.33 2.98
CA GLN A 74 -0.45 -3.90 1.65
C GLN A 74 -1.64 -3.32 0.86
N SER A 75 -1.38 -2.84 -0.35
CA SER A 75 -2.39 -2.23 -1.22
C SER A 75 -1.97 -2.26 -2.69
N HIS A 76 -2.87 -1.85 -3.58
CA HIS A 76 -2.54 -1.67 -4.99
C HIS A 76 -1.45 -0.62 -5.22
N PHE A 77 -1.29 0.34 -4.33
CA PHE A 77 -0.18 1.28 -4.36
C PHE A 77 1.17 0.55 -4.28
N GLY A 78 1.29 -0.43 -3.37
CA GLY A 78 2.46 -1.30 -3.29
C GLY A 78 2.65 -2.15 -4.55
N ILE A 79 1.59 -2.70 -5.13
CA ILE A 79 1.65 -3.45 -6.40
C ILE A 79 2.17 -2.58 -7.55
N ASP A 80 1.68 -1.35 -7.66
CA ASP A 80 2.13 -0.43 -8.70
C ASP A 80 3.59 0.01 -8.49
N THR A 81 4.01 0.18 -7.22
CA THR A 81 5.41 0.43 -6.85
C THR A 81 6.34 -0.71 -7.32
N ILE A 82 5.97 -1.96 -7.04
CA ILE A 82 6.73 -3.16 -7.44
C ILE A 82 6.87 -3.25 -8.97
N LYS A 83 5.80 -2.96 -9.72
CA LYS A 83 5.83 -2.96 -11.19
C LYS A 83 6.87 -1.98 -11.76
N LEU A 84 7.12 -0.88 -11.08
CA LEU A 84 8.13 0.11 -11.46
C LEU A 84 9.53 -0.19 -10.89
N LYS A 85 9.68 -1.31 -10.17
CA LYS A 85 10.94 -1.73 -9.53
C LYS A 85 11.52 -0.71 -8.56
N ILE A 86 10.66 0.08 -7.91
CA ILE A 86 11.06 1.02 -6.87
C ILE A 86 11.13 0.25 -5.55
N PRO A 87 12.18 0.43 -4.72
CA PRO A 87 12.26 -0.17 -3.39
C PRO A 87 11.01 0.11 -2.56
N LEU A 88 10.38 -0.96 -2.04
CA LEU A 88 9.14 -0.90 -1.28
C LEU A 88 9.35 -1.33 0.16
N PHE A 89 8.93 -0.51 1.09
CA PHE A 89 8.87 -0.79 2.52
C PHE A 89 7.42 -0.87 2.98
N VAL A 90 7.05 -1.94 3.67
CA VAL A 90 5.68 -2.18 4.13
C VAL A 90 5.64 -2.21 5.65
N LEU A 91 4.89 -1.30 6.26
CA LEU A 91 4.65 -1.33 7.70
C LEU A 91 3.51 -2.27 8.04
N LEU A 92 3.81 -3.36 8.75
CA LEU A 92 2.81 -4.23 9.34
C LEU A 92 2.60 -3.87 10.82
N ARG A 93 1.34 -3.71 11.22
CA ARG A 93 0.96 -3.45 12.61
C ARG A 93 0.43 -4.68 13.35
N GLY A 94 0.47 -5.83 12.70
CA GLY A 94 0.00 -7.10 13.24
C GLY A 94 0.38 -8.25 12.32
N HIS A 95 0.03 -9.47 12.73
CA HIS A 95 0.30 -10.65 11.91
C HIS A 95 -0.85 -10.86 10.92
N TYR A 96 -0.71 -10.34 9.71
CA TYR A 96 -1.74 -10.35 8.66
C TYR A 96 -2.43 -11.71 8.47
N TRP A 97 -1.66 -12.80 8.41
CA TRP A 97 -2.22 -14.12 8.15
C TRP A 97 -3.08 -14.62 9.31
N SER A 98 -2.70 -14.35 10.56
CA SER A 98 -3.51 -14.69 11.74
C SER A 98 -4.80 -13.87 11.79
N GLU A 99 -4.74 -12.61 11.44
CA GLU A 99 -5.91 -11.73 11.36
C GLU A 99 -6.91 -12.21 10.29
N ILE A 100 -6.43 -12.63 9.14
CA ILE A 100 -7.26 -13.18 8.06
C ILE A 100 -7.88 -14.51 8.47
N GLU A 101 -7.14 -15.41 9.11
CA GLU A 101 -7.69 -16.69 9.60
C GLU A 101 -8.79 -16.47 10.65
N TRP A 102 -8.59 -15.54 11.57
CA TRP A 102 -9.62 -15.14 12.52
C TRP A 102 -10.85 -14.56 11.82
N ALA A 103 -10.64 -13.65 10.87
CA ALA A 103 -11.70 -13.00 10.11
C ALA A 103 -12.52 -13.99 9.27
N LYS A 104 -11.90 -15.03 8.69
CA LYS A 104 -12.60 -16.12 7.99
C LYS A 104 -13.58 -16.86 8.91
N LYS A 105 -13.21 -17.06 10.18
CA LYS A 105 -14.03 -17.79 11.15
C LYS A 105 -15.17 -16.94 11.70
N THR A 106 -15.03 -15.63 11.76
CA THR A 106 -15.93 -14.71 12.47
C THR A 106 -16.72 -13.78 11.55
N LEU A 107 -16.06 -13.05 10.67
CA LEU A 107 -16.64 -11.94 9.91
C LEU A 107 -16.93 -12.30 8.45
N TYR A 108 -16.09 -13.09 7.80
CA TYR A 108 -16.15 -13.33 6.37
C TYR A 108 -16.74 -14.70 6.06
N LYS A 109 -18.07 -14.78 6.09
CA LYS A 109 -18.83 -15.99 5.77
C LYS A 109 -19.45 -15.88 4.37
N GLY A 110 -19.49 -16.99 3.64
CA GLY A 110 -20.12 -17.09 2.32
C GLY A 110 -19.17 -17.00 1.13
N PRO A 111 -19.64 -17.34 -0.10
CA PRO A 111 -18.78 -17.51 -1.29
C PRO A 111 -18.19 -16.17 -1.78
N VAL A 112 -18.94 -15.07 -1.71
CA VAL A 112 -18.46 -13.73 -2.10
C VAL A 112 -17.30 -13.30 -1.22
N MET A 113 -17.41 -13.52 0.10
CA MET A 113 -16.37 -13.15 1.04
C MET A 113 -15.11 -14.01 0.91
N LYS A 114 -15.23 -15.27 0.51
CA LYS A 114 -14.08 -16.13 0.16
C LYS A 114 -13.30 -15.55 -1.03
N MET A 115 -14.00 -15.06 -2.04
CA MET A 115 -13.40 -14.38 -3.19
C MET A 115 -12.69 -13.08 -2.78
N VAL A 116 -13.31 -12.27 -1.92
CA VAL A 116 -12.71 -11.05 -1.38
C VAL A 116 -11.41 -11.35 -0.64
N ILE A 117 -11.40 -12.37 0.22
CA ILE A 117 -10.21 -12.81 0.94
C ILE A 117 -9.12 -13.28 -0.02
N TRP A 118 -9.50 -14.05 -1.04
CA TRP A 118 -8.54 -14.51 -2.04
C TRP A 118 -7.82 -13.35 -2.73
N PHE A 119 -8.56 -12.31 -3.18
CA PHE A 119 -7.97 -11.11 -3.77
C PHE A 119 -7.06 -10.36 -2.78
N ARG A 120 -7.49 -10.18 -1.53
CA ARG A 120 -6.69 -9.53 -0.48
C ARG A 120 -5.40 -10.29 -0.21
N ASN A 121 -5.47 -11.62 -0.12
CA ASN A 121 -4.30 -12.46 0.08
C ASN A 121 -3.32 -12.37 -1.08
N ASN A 122 -3.80 -12.34 -2.32
CA ASN A 122 -2.94 -12.15 -3.49
C ASN A 122 -2.20 -10.80 -3.47
N ILE A 123 -2.89 -9.73 -3.06
CA ILE A 123 -2.26 -8.41 -2.93
C ILE A 123 -1.21 -8.45 -1.82
N ALA A 124 -1.55 -9.00 -0.67
CA ALA A 124 -0.65 -9.12 0.47
C ALA A 124 0.60 -9.94 0.12
N GLU A 125 0.41 -11.12 -0.45
CA GLU A 125 1.51 -12.01 -0.86
C GLU A 125 2.44 -11.32 -1.85
N LYS A 126 1.91 -10.66 -2.88
CA LYS A 126 2.72 -9.92 -3.84
C LYS A 126 3.49 -8.78 -3.19
N CYS A 127 2.85 -7.99 -2.31
CA CYS A 127 3.52 -6.91 -1.60
C CYS A 127 4.65 -7.45 -0.71
N PHE A 128 4.36 -8.45 0.13
CA PHE A 128 5.33 -8.95 1.11
C PHE A 128 6.51 -9.69 0.48
N ARG A 129 6.27 -10.49 -0.57
CA ARG A 129 7.34 -11.22 -1.26
C ARG A 129 8.28 -10.32 -2.06
N ASN A 130 7.81 -9.17 -2.50
CA ASN A 130 8.58 -8.26 -3.35
C ASN A 130 8.95 -6.94 -2.64
N ALA A 131 8.58 -6.79 -1.38
CA ALA A 131 9.05 -5.67 -0.57
C ALA A 131 10.54 -5.79 -0.27
N THR A 132 11.21 -4.67 -0.18
CA THR A 132 12.61 -4.58 0.28
C THR A 132 12.68 -4.94 1.76
N ALA A 133 11.68 -4.51 2.54
CA ALA A 133 11.47 -4.91 3.93
C ALA A 133 9.99 -4.83 4.32
N VAL A 134 9.62 -5.65 5.28
CA VAL A 134 8.27 -5.71 5.89
C VAL A 134 8.42 -5.60 7.40
#